data_6d3a7d64bf4a1580e7926339fcd1a639
#
_entry.id   6d3a7d64bf4a1580e7926339fcd1a639
#
_cell.length_a   1.000
_cell.length_b   1.000
_cell.length_c   1.000
_cell.angle_alpha   90.00
_cell.angle_beta   90.00
_cell.angle_gamma   90.00
#
_symmetry.space_group_name_H-M   'P 1'
#
loop_
_entity.id
_entity.type
_entity.pdbx_description
1 polymer ?
#
loop_
_entity_poly.entity_id
_entity_poly.type
_entity_poly.pdbx_seq_one_letter_code
_entity_poly.pdbx_strand_id
1 'polypeptide(L)'
;QPQMLILDEPESNLDFRNQLIVLETITRLRKERGLSFIVNTHYPEHALSISDKTLMLMGGGTSVSGKTSEVITEENLRSAFSVDVCIRDLDVRDGKYTCVLPLRLA
;
A
#
# COMPACT_ATOMS: atom_id res chain seq x y z
N GLN A 1 21.45 7.44 14.64
CA GLN A 1 20.67 6.26 15.04
C GLN A 1 19.44 6.11 14.15
N PRO A 2 19.10 4.85 13.76
CA PRO A 2 17.87 4.62 13.02
C PRO A 2 16.67 4.93 13.93
N GLN A 3 15.68 5.60 13.37
CA GLN A 3 14.43 5.88 14.03
C GLN A 3 13.31 5.19 13.27
N MET A 4 12.32 4.77 14.02
CA MET A 4 11.14 4.12 13.45
C MET A 4 9.89 4.86 13.91
N LEU A 5 9.02 5.11 12.95
CA LEU A 5 7.71 5.70 13.22
C LEU A 5 6.63 4.68 12.90
N ILE A 6 5.63 4.62 13.75
CA ILE A 6 4.47 3.75 13.57
C ILE A 6 3.27 4.64 13.31
N LEU A 7 2.65 4.48 12.15
CA LEU A 7 1.51 5.29 11.72
C LEU A 7 0.30 4.38 11.51
N ASP A 8 -0.82 4.77 12.07
CA ASP A 8 -2.08 4.03 11.94
C ASP A 8 -3.02 4.80 11.04
N GLU A 9 -3.22 4.29 9.82
CA GLU A 9 -4.09 4.87 8.80
C GLU A 9 -3.85 6.37 8.61
N PRO A 10 -2.60 6.77 8.32
CA PRO A 10 -2.27 8.21 8.30
C PRO A 10 -2.95 8.97 7.17
N GLU A 11 -3.44 8.27 6.14
CA GLU A 11 -4.09 8.88 4.99
C GLU A 11 -5.61 8.73 5.00
N SER A 12 -6.19 8.11 6.05
CA SER A 12 -7.63 7.90 6.14
C SER A 12 -8.38 9.22 6.30
N ASN A 13 -9.56 9.28 5.68
CA ASN A 13 -10.46 10.44 5.75
C ASN A 13 -9.88 11.71 5.13
N LEU A 14 -8.85 11.56 4.29
CA LEU A 14 -8.26 12.68 3.57
C LEU A 14 -8.71 12.64 2.11
N ASP A 15 -8.75 13.81 1.47
CA ASP A 15 -9.01 13.89 0.04
C ASP A 15 -7.76 13.46 -0.75
N PHE A 16 -7.89 13.39 -2.08
CA PHE A 16 -6.81 12.92 -2.96
C PHE A 16 -5.51 13.68 -2.77
N ARG A 17 -5.61 15.00 -2.68
CA ARG A 17 -4.42 15.84 -2.55
C ARG A 17 -3.69 15.56 -1.23
N ASN A 18 -4.44 15.52 -0.15
CA ASN A 18 -3.85 15.32 1.18
C ASN A 18 -3.33 13.90 1.35
N GLN A 19 -3.98 12.90 0.75
CA GLN A 19 -3.43 11.56 0.73
C GLN A 19 -2.08 11.52 0.03
N LEU A 20 -1.95 12.17 -1.12
CA LEU A 20 -0.68 12.22 -1.82
C LEU A 20 0.39 12.93 -1.01
N ILE A 21 0.05 14.00 -0.33
CA ILE A 21 1.01 14.72 0.53
C ILE A 21 1.56 13.78 1.61
N VAL A 22 0.69 13.00 2.24
CA VAL A 22 1.11 12.04 3.28
C VAL A 22 2.07 11.01 2.70
N LEU A 23 1.69 10.39 1.57
CA LEU A 23 2.49 9.34 0.95
C LEU A 23 3.84 9.85 0.47
N GLU A 24 3.86 11.03 -0.14
CA GLU A 24 5.10 11.64 -0.60
C GLU A 24 6.00 12.05 0.56
N THR A 25 5.40 12.50 1.66
CA THR A 25 6.15 12.85 2.86
C THR A 25 6.84 11.63 3.45
N ILE A 26 6.13 10.51 3.55
CA ILE A 26 6.71 9.26 4.05
C ILE A 26 7.88 8.84 3.17
N THR A 27 7.68 8.86 1.86
CA THR A 27 8.73 8.46 0.90
C THR A 27 9.94 9.37 1.02
N ARG A 28 9.74 10.67 1.14
CA ARG A 28 10.81 11.65 1.25
C ARG A 28 11.60 11.46 2.54
N LEU A 29 10.91 11.31 3.67
CA LEU A 29 11.59 11.15 4.96
C LEU A 29 12.40 9.85 4.99
N ARG A 30 11.89 8.80 4.37
CA ARG A 30 12.61 7.54 4.27
C ARG A 30 13.92 7.72 3.48
N LYS A 31 13.85 8.43 2.36
CA LYS A 31 15.02 8.63 1.49
C LYS A 31 16.02 9.62 2.06
N GLU A 32 15.53 10.74 2.55
CA GLU A 32 16.40 11.85 2.96
C GLU A 32 16.93 11.69 4.38
N ARG A 33 16.15 11.08 5.27
CA ARG A 33 16.51 11.00 6.67
C ARG A 33 16.74 9.57 7.17
N GLY A 34 16.59 8.59 6.30
CA GLY A 34 16.79 7.20 6.69
C GLY A 34 15.80 6.69 7.73
N LEU A 35 14.63 7.31 7.81
CA LEU A 35 13.60 6.87 8.75
C LEU A 35 12.96 5.58 8.26
N SER A 36 12.64 4.69 9.18
CA SER A 36 11.85 3.50 8.91
C SER A 36 10.42 3.74 9.37
N PHE A 37 9.48 3.15 8.64
CA PHE A 37 8.07 3.32 8.93
C PHE A 37 7.37 1.97 8.99
N ILE A 38 6.45 1.84 9.95
CA ILE A 38 5.43 0.81 9.92
C ILE A 38 4.10 1.55 9.74
N VAL A 39 3.41 1.26 8.65
CA VAL A 39 2.16 1.94 8.30
C VAL A 39 1.05 0.90 8.24
N ASN A 40 0.01 1.10 9.05
CA ASN A 40 -1.20 0.31 8.97
C ASN A 40 -2.16 1.03 8.04
N THR A 41 -2.58 0.37 6.95
CA THR A 41 -3.49 0.96 5.98
C THR A 41 -4.39 -0.12 5.39
N HIS A 42 -5.57 0.28 4.94
CA HIS A 42 -6.43 -0.62 4.18
C HIS A 42 -6.53 -0.22 2.71
N TYR A 43 -5.59 0.58 2.22
CA TYR A 43 -5.50 0.96 0.81
C TYR A 43 -4.35 0.19 0.15
N PRO A 44 -4.64 -0.92 -0.57
CA PRO A 44 -3.58 -1.72 -1.16
C PRO A 44 -2.68 -0.95 -2.12
N GLU A 45 -3.25 -0.01 -2.88
CA GLU A 45 -2.47 0.80 -3.81
C GLU A 45 -1.47 1.69 -3.09
N HIS A 46 -1.76 2.11 -1.87
CA HIS A 46 -0.81 2.88 -1.08
C HIS A 46 0.36 2.00 -0.63
N ALA A 47 0.07 0.78 -0.20
CA ALA A 47 1.12 -0.17 0.16
C ALA A 47 2.05 -0.45 -1.02
N LEU A 48 1.48 -0.65 -2.22
CA LEU A 48 2.29 -0.84 -3.42
C LEU A 48 3.18 0.37 -3.72
N SER A 49 2.68 1.56 -3.42
CA SER A 49 3.40 2.80 -3.72
C SER A 49 4.58 3.06 -2.79
N ILE A 50 4.44 2.78 -1.50
CA ILE A 50 5.41 3.27 -0.51
C ILE A 50 6.16 2.18 0.26
N SER A 51 5.72 0.92 0.23
CA SER A 51 6.31 -0.08 1.12
C SER A 51 7.16 -1.10 0.38
N ASP A 52 8.21 -1.56 1.06
CA ASP A 52 9.07 -2.64 0.58
C ASP A 52 8.53 -4.00 0.98
N LYS A 53 7.97 -4.07 2.19
CA LYS A 53 7.42 -5.31 2.74
C LYS A 53 6.01 -5.06 3.24
N THR A 54 5.18 -6.08 3.16
CA THR A 54 3.79 -5.99 3.56
C THR A 54 3.39 -7.23 4.35
N LEU A 55 2.57 -7.01 5.36
CA LEU A 55 1.83 -8.07 6.05
C LEU A 55 0.36 -7.84 5.73
N MET A 56 -0.27 -8.82 5.09
CA MET A 56 -1.69 -8.74 4.78
C MET A 56 -2.46 -9.69 5.67
N LEU A 57 -3.44 -9.15 6.37
CA LEU A 57 -4.32 -9.97 7.19
C LEU A 57 -5.39 -10.57 6.29
N MET A 58 -5.42 -11.90 6.28
CA MET A 58 -6.45 -12.66 5.57
C MET A 58 -7.55 -13.01 6.56
N GLY A 59 -8.70 -13.35 6.10
CA GLY A 59 -9.75 -13.82 7.01
C GLY A 59 -9.33 -15.08 7.77
N GLY A 60 -10.03 -15.37 8.87
CA GLY A 60 -9.83 -16.60 9.62
C GLY A 60 -8.56 -16.68 10.44
N GLY A 61 -7.97 -15.54 10.78
CA GLY A 61 -6.79 -15.50 11.65
C GLY A 61 -5.48 -15.83 10.96
N THR A 62 -5.45 -15.86 9.63
CA THR A 62 -4.23 -16.10 8.87
C THR A 62 -3.67 -14.79 8.31
N SER A 63 -2.41 -14.83 7.89
CA SER A 63 -1.76 -13.68 7.30
C SER A 63 -0.75 -14.12 6.24
N VAL A 64 -0.42 -13.19 5.34
CA VAL A 64 0.61 -13.38 4.33
C VAL A 64 1.58 -12.22 4.45
N SER A 65 2.87 -12.51 4.48
CA SER A 65 3.89 -11.47 4.59
C SER A 65 5.04 -11.71 3.62
N GLY A 66 5.73 -10.63 3.27
CA GLY A 66 6.87 -10.71 2.37
C GLY A 66 7.03 -9.41 1.60
N LYS A 67 7.70 -9.50 0.46
CA LYS A 67 7.83 -8.35 -0.44
C LYS A 67 6.45 -7.87 -0.86
N THR A 68 6.28 -6.56 -0.88
CA THR A 68 4.98 -5.98 -1.22
C THR A 68 4.46 -6.48 -2.56
N SER A 69 5.30 -6.56 -3.57
CA SER A 69 4.90 -7.03 -4.90
C SER A 69 4.46 -8.49 -4.92
N GLU A 70 4.93 -9.29 -3.96
CA GLU A 70 4.56 -10.70 -3.87
C GLU A 70 3.33 -10.91 -2.98
N VAL A 71 3.05 -9.98 -2.07
CA VAL A 71 1.92 -10.08 -1.16
C VAL A 71 0.67 -9.43 -1.73
N ILE A 72 0.81 -8.25 -2.33
CA ILE A 72 -0.32 -7.52 -2.94
C ILE A 72 -0.54 -8.05 -4.35
N THR A 73 -1.34 -9.07 -4.46
CA THR A 73 -1.69 -9.72 -5.73
C THR A 73 -3.21 -9.74 -5.89
N GLU A 74 -3.66 -9.92 -7.13
CA GLU A 74 -5.10 -10.03 -7.40
C GLU A 74 -5.71 -11.17 -6.60
N GLU A 75 -5.01 -12.29 -6.51
CA GLU A 75 -5.50 -13.45 -5.76
C GLU A 75 -5.60 -13.18 -4.27
N ASN A 76 -4.57 -12.60 -3.67
CA ASN A 76 -4.58 -12.32 -2.24
C ASN A 76 -5.60 -11.25 -1.88
N LEU A 77 -5.77 -10.24 -2.72
CA LEU A 77 -6.78 -9.20 -2.48
C LEU A 77 -8.19 -9.79 -2.57
N ARG A 78 -8.41 -10.70 -3.50
CA ARG A 78 -9.70 -11.39 -3.57
C ARG A 78 -9.98 -12.16 -2.29
N SER A 79 -9.00 -12.90 -1.81
CA SER A 79 -9.16 -13.70 -0.58
C SER A 79 -9.37 -12.82 0.65
N ALA A 80 -8.63 -11.72 0.75
CA ALA A 80 -8.67 -10.86 1.94
C ALA A 80 -9.92 -10.00 1.99
N PHE A 81 -10.36 -9.48 0.85
CA PHE A 81 -11.43 -8.48 0.79
C PHE A 81 -12.72 -8.97 0.13
N SER A 82 -12.72 -10.17 -0.42
CA SER A 82 -13.87 -10.73 -1.16
C SER A 82 -14.28 -9.82 -2.33
N VAL A 83 -13.29 -9.32 -3.06
CA VAL A 83 -13.48 -8.45 -4.21
C VAL A 83 -12.56 -8.94 -5.32
N ASP A 84 -13.10 -9.03 -6.54
CA ASP A 84 -12.27 -9.23 -7.71
C ASP A 84 -11.62 -7.89 -8.07
N VAL A 85 -10.31 -7.90 -8.19
CA VAL A 85 -9.56 -6.69 -8.52
C VAL A 85 -8.68 -6.94 -9.73
N CYS A 86 -8.31 -5.85 -10.38
CA CYS A 86 -7.37 -5.84 -11.50
C CYS A 86 -6.19 -4.96 -11.10
N ILE A 87 -4.98 -5.51 -11.17
CA ILE A 87 -3.75 -4.76 -10.91
C ILE A 87 -3.05 -4.56 -12.24
N ARG A 88 -2.78 -3.31 -12.60
CA ARG A 88 -2.13 -2.96 -13.87
C ARG A 88 -1.09 -1.89 -13.65
N ASP A 89 0.00 -2.00 -14.39
CA ASP A 89 0.99 -0.95 -14.45
C ASP A 89 0.63 0.00 -15.59
N LEU A 90 0.70 1.29 -15.31
CA LEU A 90 0.37 2.33 -16.26
C LEU A 90 1.59 3.20 -16.52
N ASP A 91 1.87 3.44 -17.79
CA ASP A 91 2.82 4.47 -18.20
C ASP A 91 2.02 5.73 -18.47
N VAL A 92 2.16 6.72 -17.59
CA VAL A 92 1.42 7.98 -17.70
C VAL A 92 2.42 9.12 -17.67
N ARG A 93 2.44 9.89 -18.73
CA ARG A 93 3.33 11.04 -18.88
C ARG A 93 4.79 10.62 -18.68
N ASP A 94 5.40 10.97 -17.57
CA ASP A 94 6.82 10.74 -17.29
C ASP A 94 7.06 9.69 -16.22
N GLY A 95 6.04 8.91 -15.85
CA GLY A 95 6.18 7.96 -14.76
C GLY A 95 5.42 6.68 -14.98
N LYS A 96 5.81 5.69 -14.19
CA LYS A 96 5.10 4.42 -14.11
C LYS A 96 4.32 4.35 -12.82
N TYR A 97 3.10 3.91 -12.90
CA TYR A 97 2.19 3.84 -11.75
C TYR A 97 1.49 2.49 -11.74
N THR A 98 1.21 1.99 -10.55
CA THR A 98 0.44 0.76 -10.40
C THR A 98 -0.96 1.11 -9.95
N CYS A 99 -1.94 0.58 -10.65
CA CYS A 99 -3.36 0.82 -10.37
C CYS A 99 -3.99 -0.44 -9.82
N VAL A 100 -4.76 -0.31 -8.74
CA VAL A 100 -5.58 -1.40 -8.19
C VAL A 100 -7.03 -1.01 -8.41
N LEU A 101 -7.70 -1.74 -9.30
CA LEU A 101 -9.07 -1.42 -9.68
C LEU A 101 -10.01 -2.49 -9.15
N PRO A 102 -10.92 -2.15 -8.23
CA PRO A 102 -11.96 -3.10 -7.82
C PRO A 102 -12.97 -3.27 -8.95
N LEU A 103 -13.28 -4.52 -9.30
CA LEU A 103 -14.15 -4.84 -10.42
C LEU A 103 -15.54 -5.23 -9.97
N ARG A 104 -15.64 -6.15 -9.01
CA ARG A 104 -16.91 -6.67 -8.53
C ARG A 104 -16.71 -7.44 -7.25
N LEU A 105 -17.80 -7.69 -6.56
CA LEU A 105 -17.77 -8.55 -5.37
C LEU A 105 -17.49 -9.98 -5.81
N ALA A 106 -16.63 -10.65 -5.07
CA ALA A 106 -16.28 -12.03 -5.37
C ALA A 106 -17.22 -13.00 -4.65
#